data_83befd3c17147771f3981ab46fba1a7f
#
_entry.id   83befd3c17147771f3981ab46fba1a7f
#
_cell.length_a   1.000
_cell.length_b   1.000
_cell.length_c   1.000
_cell.angle_alpha   90.00
_cell.angle_beta   90.00
_cell.angle_gamma   90.00
#
_symmetry.space_group_name_H-M   'P 1'
#
loop_
_entity.id
_entity.type
_entity.pdbx_description
1 polymer ?
#
loop_
_entity_poly.entity_id
_entity_poly.type
_entity_poly.pdbx_seq_one_letter_code
_entity_poly.pdbx_strand_id
1 'polypeptide(L)'
;MMKRVIKLGGSFLTCPDLESRLQRWQETAPPAHCLAIVGGGGLINSIREIDAVVPLEEQTTHWRCVELLSHTFEIMKQRLDWPTIERVVELEHWIQNPPPLGKITLVRVDTFYRSSGSPVCESSIWNSHGSELLPENWKTTTDSIAALLAWGIHASELVILKSCSIPPEASLAQLAESGIVDQAFPHIAKELQNVRIEQLAVDG
;
A
#
# COMPACT_ATOMS: atom_id res chain seq x y z
N MET A 1 19.42 8.69 -4.03
CA MET A 1 18.40 8.55 -5.09
C MET A 1 17.04 8.54 -4.40
N MET A 2 16.10 9.44 -4.76
CA MET A 2 14.81 9.57 -4.08
C MET A 2 13.86 8.46 -4.54
N LYS A 3 13.55 7.52 -3.65
CA LYS A 3 12.53 6.49 -3.85
C LYS A 3 11.29 6.87 -3.05
N ARG A 4 10.12 6.70 -3.65
CA ARG A 4 8.81 6.95 -3.02
C ARG A 4 7.92 5.73 -3.14
N VAL A 5 7.27 5.35 -2.05
CA VAL A 5 6.16 4.41 -2.07
C VAL A 5 4.85 5.20 -2.00
N ILE A 6 3.89 4.83 -2.83
CA ILE A 6 2.55 5.45 -2.89
C ILE A 6 1.53 4.37 -2.55
N LYS A 7 0.65 4.64 -1.60
CA LYS A 7 -0.50 3.78 -1.35
C LYS A 7 -1.76 4.45 -1.89
N LEU A 8 -2.42 3.79 -2.81
CA LEU A 8 -3.73 4.20 -3.29
C LEU A 8 -4.82 3.60 -2.42
N GLY A 9 -5.68 4.43 -1.84
CA GLY A 9 -6.85 3.96 -1.08
C GLY A 9 -7.74 3.03 -1.91
N GLY A 10 -8.29 1.98 -1.30
CA GLY A 10 -9.17 1.05 -2.01
C GLY A 10 -10.48 1.68 -2.52
N SER A 11 -10.90 2.82 -1.98
CA SER A 11 -12.02 3.63 -2.50
C SER A 11 -11.78 4.16 -3.92
N PHE A 12 -10.53 4.28 -4.34
CA PHE A 12 -10.18 4.71 -5.70
C PHE A 12 -10.51 3.67 -6.78
N LEU A 13 -10.78 2.42 -6.41
CA LEU A 13 -11.25 1.40 -7.36
C LEU A 13 -12.54 1.81 -8.10
N THR A 14 -13.37 2.62 -7.45
CA THR A 14 -14.64 3.11 -8.00
C THR A 14 -14.62 4.61 -8.36
N CYS A 15 -13.45 5.24 -8.36
CA CYS A 15 -13.27 6.65 -8.72
C CYS A 15 -13.11 6.79 -10.25
N PRO A 16 -14.07 7.37 -10.97
CA PRO A 16 -14.03 7.37 -12.45
C PRO A 16 -12.88 8.23 -13.02
N ASP A 17 -12.52 9.31 -12.35
CA ASP A 17 -11.52 10.31 -12.77
C ASP A 17 -10.16 10.14 -12.06
N LEU A 18 -9.91 8.94 -11.52
CA LEU A 18 -8.67 8.65 -10.78
C LEU A 18 -7.40 9.01 -11.57
N GLU A 19 -7.35 8.65 -12.85
CA GLU A 19 -6.17 8.85 -13.68
C GLU A 19 -5.80 10.33 -13.78
N SER A 20 -6.77 11.20 -14.07
CA SER A 20 -6.54 12.65 -14.16
C SER A 20 -6.14 13.27 -12.81
N ARG A 21 -6.68 12.75 -11.70
CA ARG A 21 -6.29 13.21 -10.35
C ARG A 21 -4.86 12.81 -10.01
N LEU A 22 -4.49 11.56 -10.32
CA LEU A 22 -3.12 11.08 -10.11
C LEU A 22 -2.12 11.85 -10.96
N GLN A 23 -2.47 12.17 -12.19
CA GLN A 23 -1.63 12.99 -13.07
C GLN A 23 -1.38 14.37 -12.46
N ARG A 24 -2.43 15.09 -12.04
CA ARG A 24 -2.29 16.40 -11.38
C ARG A 24 -1.48 16.32 -10.09
N TRP A 25 -1.74 15.32 -9.27
CA TRP A 25 -0.95 15.09 -8.05
C TRP A 25 0.54 14.90 -8.38
N GLN A 26 0.82 14.10 -9.40
CA GLN A 26 2.18 13.80 -9.84
C GLN A 26 2.91 15.04 -10.38
N GLU A 27 2.21 15.96 -11.07
CA GLU A 27 2.75 17.22 -11.58
C GLU A 27 3.19 18.17 -10.45
N THR A 28 2.55 18.08 -9.28
CA THR A 28 2.90 18.89 -8.10
C THR A 28 3.91 18.23 -7.16
N ALA A 29 4.04 16.92 -7.24
CA ALA A 29 4.94 16.16 -6.36
C ALA A 29 6.40 16.23 -6.85
N PRO A 30 7.38 16.36 -5.94
CA PRO A 30 8.79 16.31 -6.32
C PRO A 30 9.12 15.01 -7.09
N PRO A 31 9.94 15.08 -8.16
CA PRO A 31 10.30 13.89 -8.93
C PRO A 31 10.98 12.81 -8.08
N ALA A 32 10.50 11.57 -8.20
CA ALA A 32 11.03 10.41 -7.50
C ALA A 32 10.88 9.13 -8.34
N HIS A 33 11.59 8.07 -7.98
CA HIS A 33 11.32 6.72 -8.45
C HIS A 33 10.18 6.14 -7.61
N CYS A 34 9.01 5.91 -8.22
CA CYS A 34 7.79 5.62 -7.49
C CYS A 34 7.33 4.17 -7.66
N LEU A 35 7.08 3.49 -6.54
CA LEU A 35 6.29 2.26 -6.47
C LEU A 35 4.92 2.57 -5.90
N ALA A 36 3.88 1.96 -6.44
CA ALA A 36 2.52 2.10 -5.93
C ALA A 36 1.90 0.75 -5.58
N ILE A 37 1.15 0.70 -4.49
CA ILE A 37 0.23 -0.40 -4.18
C ILE A 37 -1.20 0.11 -4.03
N VAL A 38 -2.16 -0.77 -4.19
CA VAL A 38 -3.59 -0.43 -4.09
C VAL A 38 -4.25 -1.17 -2.94
N GLY A 39 -5.19 -0.52 -2.28
CA GLY A 39 -5.99 -1.11 -1.20
C GLY A 39 -7.15 -1.96 -1.69
N GLY A 40 -7.72 -2.75 -0.78
CA GLY A 40 -8.76 -3.74 -1.09
C GLY A 40 -10.15 -3.18 -1.38
N GLY A 41 -10.47 -1.97 -0.88
CA GLY A 41 -11.77 -1.31 -1.13
C GLY A 41 -12.97 -2.17 -0.72
N GLY A 42 -14.02 -2.12 -1.53
CA GLY A 42 -15.27 -2.85 -1.26
C GLY A 42 -15.10 -4.36 -1.11
N LEU A 43 -14.14 -4.98 -1.81
CA LEU A 43 -13.89 -6.42 -1.71
C LEU A 43 -13.51 -6.83 -0.27
N ILE A 44 -12.60 -6.10 0.35
CA ILE A 44 -12.16 -6.38 1.72
C ILE A 44 -13.21 -5.94 2.73
N ASN A 45 -13.94 -4.85 2.47
CA ASN A 45 -15.02 -4.40 3.35
C ASN A 45 -16.14 -5.45 3.47
N SER A 46 -16.49 -6.13 2.38
CA SER A 46 -17.49 -7.21 2.42
C SER A 46 -17.05 -8.36 3.32
N ILE A 47 -15.77 -8.73 3.34
CA ILE A 47 -15.26 -9.75 4.29
C ILE A 47 -15.34 -9.24 5.72
N ARG A 48 -15.02 -7.97 5.97
CA ARG A 48 -15.11 -7.36 7.30
C ARG A 48 -16.54 -7.34 7.83
N GLU A 49 -17.53 -7.06 6.96
CA GLU A 49 -18.94 -7.11 7.30
C GLU A 49 -19.39 -8.54 7.66
N ILE A 50 -18.91 -9.54 6.95
CA ILE A 50 -19.17 -10.96 7.26
C ILE A 50 -18.56 -11.32 8.61
N ASP A 51 -17.30 -10.98 8.83
CA ASP A 51 -16.56 -11.28 10.07
C ASP A 51 -17.23 -10.62 11.30
N ALA A 52 -17.78 -9.44 11.15
CA ALA A 52 -18.51 -8.74 12.21
C ALA A 52 -19.78 -9.48 12.66
N VAL A 53 -20.38 -10.32 11.80
CA VAL A 53 -21.59 -11.09 12.10
C VAL A 53 -21.27 -12.55 12.43
N VAL A 54 -20.33 -13.13 11.69
CA VAL A 54 -19.87 -14.51 11.86
C VAL A 54 -18.35 -14.47 12.04
N PRO A 55 -17.87 -14.49 13.30
CA PRO A 55 -16.43 -14.37 13.56
C PRO A 55 -15.60 -15.41 12.82
N LEU A 56 -14.61 -14.94 12.06
CA LEU A 56 -13.69 -15.75 11.29
C LEU A 56 -12.34 -15.91 12.04
N GLU A 57 -11.54 -16.88 11.64
CA GLU A 57 -10.20 -17.03 12.20
C GLU A 57 -9.30 -15.90 11.65
N GLU A 58 -8.68 -15.12 12.56
CA GLU A 58 -8.02 -13.86 12.25
C GLU A 58 -6.89 -13.99 11.22
N GLN A 59 -5.96 -14.93 11.45
CA GLN A 59 -4.79 -15.10 10.60
C GLN A 59 -5.16 -15.57 9.19
N THR A 60 -6.03 -16.57 9.09
CA THR A 60 -6.54 -17.06 7.80
C THR A 60 -7.27 -15.95 7.05
N THR A 61 -8.10 -15.19 7.75
CA THR A 61 -8.85 -14.08 7.15
C THR A 61 -7.92 -12.99 6.65
N HIS A 62 -6.89 -12.67 7.44
CA HIS A 62 -5.86 -11.71 7.04
C HIS A 62 -5.21 -12.13 5.70
N TRP A 63 -4.74 -13.37 5.59
CA TRP A 63 -4.07 -13.83 4.37
C TRP A 63 -5.02 -13.96 3.18
N ARG A 64 -6.29 -14.31 3.40
CA ARG A 64 -7.33 -14.26 2.35
C ARG A 64 -7.56 -12.84 1.85
N CYS A 65 -7.56 -11.86 2.75
CA CYS A 65 -7.64 -10.45 2.35
C CYS A 65 -6.39 -10.02 1.55
N VAL A 66 -5.20 -10.46 1.93
CA VAL A 66 -3.96 -10.20 1.16
C VAL A 66 -4.03 -10.82 -0.23
N GLU A 67 -4.52 -12.06 -0.37
CA GLU A 67 -4.74 -12.71 -1.68
C GLU A 67 -5.69 -11.90 -2.56
N LEU A 68 -6.76 -11.33 -2.00
CA LEU A 68 -7.71 -10.47 -2.73
C LEU A 68 -7.10 -9.18 -3.26
N LEU A 69 -5.99 -8.72 -2.70
CA LEU A 69 -5.28 -7.54 -3.24
C LEU A 69 -4.72 -7.80 -4.64
N SER A 70 -4.53 -9.07 -5.05
CA SER A 70 -4.17 -9.41 -6.42
C SER A 70 -5.27 -9.00 -7.41
N HIS A 71 -6.55 -9.14 -7.03
CA HIS A 71 -7.68 -8.72 -7.86
C HIS A 71 -7.77 -7.19 -7.98
N THR A 72 -7.54 -6.46 -6.88
CA THR A 72 -7.53 -5.00 -6.93
C THR A 72 -6.34 -4.46 -7.74
N PHE A 73 -5.20 -5.16 -7.69
CA PHE A 73 -4.06 -4.89 -8.54
C PHE A 73 -4.42 -5.06 -10.03
N GLU A 74 -5.04 -6.18 -10.42
CA GLU A 74 -5.46 -6.44 -11.81
C GLU A 74 -6.47 -5.41 -12.33
N ILE A 75 -7.40 -4.95 -11.47
CA ILE A 75 -8.33 -3.87 -11.82
C ILE A 75 -7.56 -2.57 -12.09
N MET A 76 -6.61 -2.20 -11.21
CA MET A 76 -5.84 -0.98 -11.39
C MET A 76 -4.87 -1.06 -12.58
N LYS A 77 -4.28 -2.22 -12.83
CA LYS A 77 -3.44 -2.47 -14.01
C LYS A 77 -4.21 -2.22 -15.33
N GLN A 78 -5.50 -2.56 -15.38
CA GLN A 78 -6.35 -2.29 -16.56
C GLN A 78 -6.73 -0.81 -16.69
N ARG A 79 -6.78 -0.07 -15.58
CA ARG A 79 -7.20 1.33 -15.54
C ARG A 79 -6.06 2.32 -15.72
N LEU A 80 -4.88 1.96 -15.20
CA LEU A 80 -3.69 2.81 -15.22
C LEU A 80 -2.67 2.21 -16.19
N ASP A 81 -2.25 2.98 -17.18
CA ASP A 81 -1.18 2.57 -18.11
C ASP A 81 0.20 2.72 -17.45
N TRP A 82 0.37 2.04 -16.31
CA TRP A 82 1.61 2.03 -15.55
C TRP A 82 2.38 0.71 -15.74
N PRO A 83 3.72 0.74 -15.75
CA PRO A 83 4.52 -0.47 -15.60
C PRO A 83 4.10 -1.24 -14.36
N THR A 84 4.21 -2.57 -14.41
CA THR A 84 3.83 -3.45 -13.30
C THR A 84 4.99 -4.29 -12.80
N ILE A 85 4.95 -4.65 -11.54
CA ILE A 85 5.82 -5.62 -10.89
C ILE A 85 4.93 -6.72 -10.30
N GLU A 86 5.09 -7.94 -10.80
CA GLU A 86 4.29 -9.11 -10.44
C GLU A 86 5.11 -10.25 -9.85
N ARG A 87 6.44 -10.14 -9.91
CA ARG A 87 7.38 -11.15 -9.39
C ARG A 87 8.45 -10.51 -8.51
N VAL A 88 8.92 -11.27 -7.53
CA VAL A 88 9.98 -10.84 -6.61
C VAL A 88 11.22 -10.35 -7.36
N VAL A 89 11.67 -11.10 -8.36
CA VAL A 89 12.87 -10.74 -9.14
C VAL A 89 12.73 -9.42 -9.90
N GLU A 90 11.50 -9.03 -10.28
CA GLU A 90 11.23 -7.74 -10.91
C GLU A 90 11.32 -6.60 -9.90
N LEU A 91 10.85 -6.84 -8.67
CA LEU A 91 10.99 -5.88 -7.58
C LEU A 91 12.46 -5.68 -7.20
N GLU A 92 13.23 -6.74 -7.09
CA GLU A 92 14.68 -6.70 -6.84
C GLU A 92 15.41 -5.93 -7.95
N HIS A 93 15.08 -6.22 -9.20
CA HIS A 93 15.63 -5.48 -10.33
C HIS A 93 15.28 -3.99 -10.28
N TRP A 94 14.03 -3.65 -9.97
CA TRP A 94 13.58 -2.27 -9.84
C TRP A 94 14.33 -1.53 -8.72
N ILE A 95 14.58 -2.19 -7.59
CA ILE A 95 15.32 -1.59 -6.46
C ILE A 95 16.74 -1.21 -6.86
N GLN A 96 17.38 -2.05 -7.67
CA GLN A 96 18.76 -1.86 -8.16
C GLN A 96 18.83 -0.90 -9.36
N ASN A 97 17.85 -0.96 -10.26
CA ASN A 97 17.78 -0.25 -11.52
C ASN A 97 16.41 0.43 -11.71
N PRO A 98 16.09 1.45 -10.89
CA PRO A 98 14.78 2.08 -10.98
C PRO A 98 14.61 2.82 -12.32
N PRO A 99 13.36 2.86 -12.87
CA PRO A 99 13.06 3.56 -14.11
C PRO A 99 13.30 5.07 -13.96
N PRO A 100 13.25 5.84 -15.06
CA PRO A 100 13.39 7.30 -15.00
C PRO A 100 12.47 7.95 -13.98
N LEU A 101 12.92 9.07 -13.39
CA LEU A 101 12.14 9.85 -12.42
C LEU A 101 10.75 10.22 -12.96
N GLY A 102 9.79 10.25 -12.09
CA GLY A 102 8.41 10.64 -12.43
C GLY A 102 7.56 9.50 -12.98
N LYS A 103 8.09 8.31 -13.25
CA LYS A 103 7.27 7.14 -13.57
C LYS A 103 6.86 6.39 -12.32
N ILE A 104 5.57 6.03 -12.26
CA ILE A 104 5.01 5.20 -11.19
C ILE A 104 4.92 3.76 -11.71
N THR A 105 5.38 2.81 -10.91
CA THR A 105 5.27 1.37 -11.19
C THR A 105 4.33 0.75 -10.17
N LEU A 106 3.29 0.06 -10.64
CA LEU A 106 2.32 -0.63 -9.78
C LEU A 106 2.89 -1.97 -9.32
N VAL A 107 2.84 -2.25 -8.02
CA VAL A 107 3.41 -3.46 -7.42
C VAL A 107 2.30 -4.33 -6.86
N ARG A 108 2.33 -5.61 -7.22
CA ARG A 108 1.45 -6.62 -6.64
C ARG A 108 1.95 -6.97 -5.23
N VAL A 109 1.07 -6.89 -4.25
CA VAL A 109 1.43 -7.00 -2.82
C VAL A 109 2.12 -8.32 -2.49
N ASP A 110 1.68 -9.44 -3.09
CA ASP A 110 2.26 -10.74 -2.86
C ASP A 110 3.68 -10.94 -3.40
N THR A 111 4.27 -9.94 -4.05
CA THR A 111 5.70 -9.94 -4.40
C THR A 111 6.61 -9.75 -3.20
N PHE A 112 6.12 -9.12 -2.13
CA PHE A 112 6.92 -8.77 -0.95
C PHE A 112 6.25 -9.08 0.40
N TYR A 113 4.94 -9.33 0.44
CA TYR A 113 4.21 -9.62 1.66
C TYR A 113 3.38 -10.91 1.50
N ARG A 114 3.80 -11.98 2.20
CA ARG A 114 3.23 -13.33 2.13
C ARG A 114 3.26 -14.00 3.50
N SER A 115 2.41 -15.03 3.69
CA SER A 115 2.43 -15.84 4.90
C SER A 115 3.76 -16.56 5.09
N SER A 116 4.21 -16.67 6.34
CA SER A 116 5.34 -17.50 6.73
C SER A 116 5.05 -18.96 6.35
N GLY A 117 5.82 -19.53 5.44
CA GLY A 117 5.60 -20.87 4.89
C GLY A 117 5.27 -20.92 3.41
N SER A 118 5.10 -19.78 2.75
CA SER A 118 5.06 -19.72 1.29
C SER A 118 6.46 -20.00 0.72
N PRO A 119 6.63 -20.96 -0.21
CA PRO A 119 7.94 -21.42 -0.70
C PRO A 119 8.73 -20.39 -1.52
N VAL A 120 8.28 -19.15 -1.60
CA VAL A 120 8.86 -18.09 -2.49
C VAL A 120 9.51 -16.95 -1.70
N CYS A 121 9.67 -17.06 -0.39
CA CYS A 121 10.23 -15.98 0.44
C CYS A 121 11.70 -16.23 0.81
N GLU A 122 12.56 -16.53 -0.18
CA GLU A 122 14.03 -16.62 0.02
C GLU A 122 14.79 -15.38 -0.48
N SER A 123 14.12 -14.25 -0.75
CA SER A 123 14.86 -13.06 -1.16
C SER A 123 15.49 -12.36 0.04
N SER A 124 16.76 -12.04 -0.08
CA SER A 124 17.61 -11.45 0.97
C SER A 124 17.12 -10.09 1.50
N ILE A 125 16.19 -9.44 0.83
CA ILE A 125 15.66 -8.11 1.18
C ILE A 125 14.56 -8.21 2.25
N TRP A 126 13.85 -9.34 2.31
CA TRP A 126 12.67 -9.55 3.14
C TRP A 126 12.86 -10.61 4.23
N ASN A 127 14.11 -11.08 4.42
CA ASN A 127 14.42 -12.14 5.38
C ASN A 127 14.00 -11.75 6.80
N SER A 128 13.07 -12.55 7.32
CA SER A 128 12.73 -12.79 8.73
C SER A 128 12.08 -11.67 9.56
N HIS A 129 12.07 -10.40 9.18
CA HIS A 129 11.54 -9.35 10.05
C HIS A 129 10.21 -8.76 9.59
N GLY A 130 9.81 -8.91 8.34
CA GLY A 130 8.60 -8.25 7.81
C GLY A 130 7.29 -8.78 8.39
N SER A 131 7.16 -10.10 8.58
CA SER A 131 5.97 -10.70 9.19
C SER A 131 5.91 -10.47 10.70
N GLU A 132 7.06 -10.30 11.37
CA GLU A 132 7.12 -10.00 12.81
C GLU A 132 6.76 -8.55 13.12
N LEU A 133 6.86 -7.65 12.14
CA LEU A 133 6.55 -6.22 12.31
C LEU A 133 5.06 -5.90 12.25
N LEU A 134 4.25 -6.74 11.59
CA LEU A 134 2.84 -6.49 11.36
C LEU A 134 1.97 -7.64 11.92
N PRO A 135 0.97 -7.35 12.76
CA PRO A 135 0.05 -8.36 13.24
C PRO A 135 -0.82 -8.90 12.09
N GLU A 136 -0.97 -10.22 12.02
CA GLU A 136 -1.75 -10.92 10.99
C GLU A 136 -3.24 -10.94 11.34
N ASN A 137 -3.85 -9.75 11.40
CA ASN A 137 -5.27 -9.54 11.71
C ASN A 137 -5.77 -8.20 11.15
N TRP A 138 -6.97 -7.77 11.52
CA TRP A 138 -7.60 -6.53 11.05
C TRP A 138 -6.87 -5.22 11.41
N LYS A 139 -5.91 -5.26 12.34
CA LYS A 139 -5.08 -4.09 12.68
C LYS A 139 -4.12 -3.74 11.54
N THR A 140 -3.79 -4.70 10.67
CA THR A 140 -2.94 -4.53 9.50
C THR A 140 -3.79 -4.45 8.24
N THR A 141 -3.67 -3.36 7.52
CA THR A 141 -4.21 -3.23 6.16
C THR A 141 -3.13 -2.73 5.20
N THR A 142 -3.52 -2.34 4.01
CA THR A 142 -2.59 -1.87 2.98
C THR A 142 -1.84 -0.59 3.34
N ASP A 143 -2.24 0.18 4.35
CA ASP A 143 -1.45 1.32 4.82
C ASP A 143 -0.16 0.83 5.48
N SER A 144 -0.26 -0.12 6.43
CA SER A 144 0.90 -0.76 7.05
C SER A 144 1.73 -1.59 6.08
N ILE A 145 1.08 -2.28 5.13
CA ILE A 145 1.78 -3.06 4.09
C ILE A 145 2.60 -2.13 3.16
N ALA A 146 2.08 -0.92 2.84
CA ALA A 146 2.84 0.09 2.11
C ALA A 146 4.04 0.61 2.91
N ALA A 147 3.86 0.80 4.21
CA ALA A 147 4.95 1.20 5.10
C ALA A 147 6.04 0.12 5.18
N LEU A 148 5.66 -1.16 5.21
CA LEU A 148 6.58 -2.28 5.14
C LEU A 148 7.38 -2.28 3.83
N LEU A 149 6.72 -2.05 2.68
CA LEU A 149 7.41 -1.91 1.40
C LEU A 149 8.40 -0.74 1.44
N ALA A 150 7.96 0.42 1.94
CA ALA A 150 8.82 1.61 2.03
C ALA A 150 10.04 1.37 2.91
N TRP A 151 9.85 0.71 4.05
CA TRP A 151 10.95 0.33 4.96
C TRP A 151 11.92 -0.63 4.27
N GLY A 152 11.43 -1.71 3.65
CA GLY A 152 12.27 -2.75 3.04
C GLY A 152 13.10 -2.26 1.86
N ILE A 153 12.60 -1.31 1.05
CA ILE A 153 13.36 -0.73 -0.06
C ILE A 153 14.17 0.52 0.33
N HIS A 154 14.16 0.89 1.60
CA HIS A 154 14.75 2.14 2.11
C HIS A 154 14.25 3.36 1.33
N ALA A 155 12.92 3.48 1.21
CA ALA A 155 12.29 4.61 0.54
C ALA A 155 12.54 5.91 1.32
N SER A 156 12.80 6.99 0.59
CA SER A 156 12.95 8.33 1.17
C SER A 156 11.61 8.90 1.66
N GLU A 157 10.50 8.39 1.12
CA GLU A 157 9.17 8.91 1.40
C GLU A 157 8.10 7.83 1.18
N LEU A 158 7.10 7.80 2.09
CA LEU A 158 5.84 7.11 1.92
C LEU A 158 4.71 8.13 1.79
N VAL A 159 3.87 7.98 0.76
CA VAL A 159 2.65 8.79 0.58
C VAL A 159 1.42 7.89 0.59
N ILE A 160 0.51 8.14 1.53
CA ILE A 160 -0.79 7.48 1.61
C ILE A 160 -1.84 8.41 1.01
N LEU A 161 -2.34 8.08 -0.17
CA LEU A 161 -3.42 8.82 -0.83
C LEU A 161 -4.78 8.28 -0.40
N LYS A 162 -5.64 9.16 0.09
CA LYS A 162 -6.99 8.86 0.57
C LYS A 162 -8.04 9.66 -0.21
N SER A 163 -9.26 9.16 -0.26
CA SER A 163 -10.40 9.89 -0.83
C SER A 163 -11.11 10.78 0.20
N CYS A 164 -10.88 10.55 1.49
CA CYS A 164 -11.44 11.35 2.58
C CYS A 164 -10.56 12.54 2.94
N SER A 165 -11.15 13.53 3.60
CA SER A 165 -10.42 14.65 4.19
C SER A 165 -9.49 14.18 5.31
N ILE A 166 -8.32 14.78 5.36
CA ILE A 166 -7.29 14.51 6.40
C ILE A 166 -7.21 15.73 7.31
N PRO A 167 -7.45 15.58 8.61
CA PRO A 167 -7.29 16.69 9.57
C PRO A 167 -5.82 17.16 9.59
N PRO A 168 -5.53 18.44 9.38
CA PRO A 168 -4.17 18.93 9.13
C PRO A 168 -3.21 18.74 10.31
N GLU A 169 -3.72 18.76 11.54
CA GLU A 169 -2.90 18.69 12.76
C GLU A 169 -2.99 17.31 13.45
N ALA A 170 -3.62 16.32 12.81
CA ALA A 170 -3.79 15.02 13.44
C ALA A 170 -2.48 14.23 13.46
N SER A 171 -2.14 13.71 14.64
CA SER A 171 -1.05 12.74 14.79
C SER A 171 -1.39 11.40 14.11
N LEU A 172 -0.38 10.59 13.80
CA LEU A 172 -0.60 9.24 13.24
C LEU A 172 -1.48 8.37 14.16
N ALA A 173 -1.36 8.52 15.48
CA ALA A 173 -2.20 7.82 16.44
C ALA A 173 -3.67 8.23 16.30
N GLN A 174 -3.96 9.52 16.23
CA GLN A 174 -5.33 10.03 16.02
C GLN A 174 -5.91 9.61 14.66
N LEU A 175 -5.08 9.57 13.62
CA LEU A 175 -5.51 9.06 12.30
C LEU A 175 -5.82 7.56 12.35
N ALA A 176 -5.11 6.78 13.16
CA ALA A 176 -5.42 5.36 13.37
C ALA A 176 -6.68 5.17 14.22
N GLU A 177 -6.87 5.95 15.28
CA GLU A 177 -8.09 5.93 16.11
C GLU A 177 -9.34 6.29 15.30
N SER A 178 -9.23 7.25 14.37
CA SER A 178 -10.33 7.64 13.48
C SER A 178 -10.54 6.70 12.28
N GLY A 179 -9.68 5.68 12.10
CA GLY A 179 -9.76 4.72 10.99
C GLY A 179 -9.33 5.30 9.63
N ILE A 180 -8.69 6.46 9.61
CA ILE A 180 -8.11 7.03 8.38
C ILE A 180 -6.93 6.18 7.91
N VAL A 181 -6.11 5.70 8.85
CA VAL A 181 -5.12 4.66 8.60
C VAL A 181 -5.39 3.44 9.49
N ASP A 182 -4.76 2.32 9.24
CA ASP A 182 -4.94 1.14 10.07
C ASP A 182 -4.18 1.24 11.41
N GLN A 183 -4.57 0.40 12.37
CA GLN A 183 -4.06 0.47 13.75
C GLN A 183 -2.58 0.09 13.87
N ALA A 184 -2.05 -0.72 12.97
CA ALA A 184 -0.63 -1.11 12.97
C ALA A 184 0.26 -0.02 12.33
N PHE A 185 -0.32 0.84 11.49
CA PHE A 185 0.42 1.85 10.72
C PHE A 185 1.31 2.77 11.56
N PRO A 186 0.86 3.37 12.69
CA PRO A 186 1.72 4.24 13.49
C PRO A 186 2.98 3.54 14.02
N HIS A 187 2.93 2.22 14.20
CA HIS A 187 4.07 1.46 14.70
C HIS A 187 5.17 1.34 13.65
N ILE A 188 4.82 0.93 12.43
CA ILE A 188 5.81 0.78 11.37
C ILE A 188 6.23 2.12 10.75
N ALA A 189 5.36 3.11 10.76
CA ALA A 189 5.65 4.45 10.23
C ALA A 189 6.78 5.17 10.97
N LYS A 190 7.07 4.81 12.23
CA LYS A 190 8.21 5.34 13.01
C LYS A 190 9.56 5.02 12.40
N GLU A 191 9.65 3.91 11.67
CA GLU A 191 10.88 3.43 11.03
C GLU A 191 11.16 4.16 9.70
N LEU A 192 10.24 5.03 9.25
CA LEU A 192 10.34 5.74 7.98
C LEU A 192 10.83 7.17 8.17
N GLN A 193 11.61 7.67 7.23
CA GLN A 193 12.17 9.02 7.28
C GLN A 193 11.12 10.10 7.06
N ASN A 194 10.19 9.87 6.11
CA ASN A 194 9.14 10.81 5.75
C ASN A 194 7.85 10.07 5.39
N VAL A 195 6.75 10.48 6.03
CA VAL A 195 5.41 9.94 5.81
C VAL A 195 4.45 11.10 5.57
N ARG A 196 3.74 11.06 4.45
CA ARG A 196 2.65 11.99 4.14
C ARG A 196 1.35 11.22 3.95
N ILE A 197 0.29 11.74 4.54
CA ILE A 197 -1.06 11.23 4.34
C ILE A 197 -1.85 12.38 3.73
N GLU A 198 -2.34 12.18 2.53
CA GLU A 198 -2.94 13.25 1.72
C GLU A 198 -4.30 12.85 1.18
N GLN A 199 -5.19 13.80 1.13
CA GLN A 199 -6.40 13.66 0.32
C GLN A 199 -6.03 13.86 -1.15
N LEU A 200 -6.32 12.88 -1.99
CA LEU A 200 -6.25 13.08 -3.44
C LEU A 200 -7.44 13.96 -3.85
N ALA A 201 -7.15 15.18 -4.27
CA ALA A 201 -8.15 16.21 -4.51
C ALA A 201 -9.31 15.73 -5.41
N VAL A 202 -10.53 16.11 -5.04
CA VAL A 202 -11.75 15.98 -5.86
C VAL A 202 -11.88 17.29 -6.61
N ASP A 203 -12.14 17.23 -7.92
CA ASP A 203 -12.54 18.43 -8.65
C ASP A 203 -13.87 18.92 -8.06
N GLY A 204 -13.88 20.15 -7.58
CA GLY A 204 -15.09 20.84 -7.14
C GLY A 204 -16.02 21.19 -8.32
#